data_b7fcbf4fc513d4b6af9e98064d89cfba
#
_entry.id   b7fcbf4fc513d4b6af9e98064d89cfba
#
_cell.length_a   1.000
_cell.length_b   1.000
_cell.length_c   1.000
_cell.angle_alpha   90.00
_cell.angle_beta   90.00
_cell.angle_gamma   90.00
#
_symmetry.space_group_name_H-M   'P 1'
#
loop_
_entity.id
_entity.type
_entity.pdbx_description
1 polymer ?
#
loop_
_entity_poly.entity_id
_entity_poly.type
_entity_poly.pdbx_seq_one_letter_code
_entity_poly.pdbx_strand_id
1 'polypeptide(L)'
;MSNINARHIAYEVLYTIIQEDGYSNITLNKYFNQYKVEEQDKRFISEVVYGSIKNKLYLEHILKSYSKGRVKPKVKVILLMSIYQLLYMDKTPNFAVIDEAVKLGKKIAGNITGKFVNGILRNIERNASNLDLKYKNATEKFCIENSCPSELYNILKIQYGVEKAQKIVISFNEKSKNSIRYNPLKITKKDLIEKLGAAVSESEICEDSLVLNKLNLDSSLFTKGYYIVQDEASALVASSIDLPLDKKYKILDTCAAPGGKSLHIASKYFNSSLISCDKYIHKLKLIEDNKEKLGITNIEVKEQDATLNNTSFNNKFDIVICDVPCSGIGVIKNKPEIKYKITNSYVEDIAKLQYDVLDNSKHYVKQEGILMYSTCTIDKRENIKNIEKFLKENKDFSLESISLKNSIVKTRENGVLEILPDEYSCDGFFIAKLKKMEEKC
;
A
#
# COMPACT_ATOMS: atom_id res chain seq x y z
N MET A 1 -19.79 27.54 12.35
CA MET A 1 -18.67 26.63 12.59
C MET A 1 -17.39 27.33 12.21
N SER A 2 -16.42 27.50 13.12
CA SER A 2 -15.16 28.17 12.83
C SER A 2 -14.44 27.40 11.72
N ASN A 3 -14.12 28.09 10.62
CA ASN A 3 -13.38 27.53 9.48
C ASN A 3 -11.99 27.08 10.00
N ILE A 4 -11.83 25.76 10.25
CA ILE A 4 -10.57 25.23 10.78
C ILE A 4 -9.57 25.27 9.64
N ASN A 5 -8.44 25.96 9.87
CA ASN A 5 -7.36 26.13 8.90
C ASN A 5 -6.81 24.76 8.44
N ALA A 6 -6.60 24.59 7.12
CA ALA A 6 -6.06 23.37 6.51
C ALA A 6 -4.75 22.90 7.17
N ARG A 7 -3.87 23.82 7.60
CA ARG A 7 -2.64 23.47 8.33
C ARG A 7 -2.90 22.87 9.71
N HIS A 8 -3.97 23.29 10.38
CA HIS A 8 -4.35 22.68 11.65
C HIS A 8 -4.82 21.24 11.46
N ILE A 9 -5.63 20.98 10.42
CA ILE A 9 -6.05 19.62 10.07
C ILE A 9 -4.83 18.76 9.69
N ALA A 10 -3.91 19.27 8.87
CA ALA A 10 -2.68 18.59 8.53
C ALA A 10 -1.84 18.23 9.78
N TYR A 11 -1.77 19.14 10.76
CA TYR A 11 -1.11 18.88 12.03
C TYR A 11 -1.77 17.74 12.81
N GLU A 12 -3.10 17.75 12.95
CA GLU A 12 -3.81 16.69 13.69
C GLU A 12 -3.64 15.32 13.02
N VAL A 13 -3.75 15.27 11.69
CA VAL A 13 -3.50 14.06 10.92
C VAL A 13 -2.07 13.55 11.13
N LEU A 14 -1.07 14.42 10.99
CA LEU A 14 0.34 14.06 11.20
C LEU A 14 0.61 13.62 12.63
N TYR A 15 0.00 14.28 13.62
CA TYR A 15 0.14 13.90 15.01
C TYR A 15 -0.38 12.48 15.25
N THR A 16 -1.56 12.16 14.75
CA THR A 16 -2.15 10.81 14.84
C THR A 16 -1.27 9.76 14.15
N ILE A 17 -0.72 10.06 12.96
CA ILE A 17 0.13 9.09 12.23
C ILE A 17 1.46 8.87 12.95
N ILE A 18 2.10 9.95 13.45
CA ILE A 18 3.47 9.88 14.01
C ILE A 18 3.47 9.42 15.48
N GLN A 19 2.43 9.75 16.27
CA GLN A 19 2.40 9.51 17.70
C GLN A 19 1.43 8.39 18.12
N GLU A 20 0.43 8.07 17.29
CA GLU A 20 -0.63 7.10 17.59
C GLU A 20 -0.66 5.94 16.58
N ASP A 21 0.41 5.79 15.78
CA ASP A 21 0.58 4.72 14.79
C ASP A 21 -0.53 4.60 13.73
N GLY A 22 -1.22 5.72 13.42
CA GLY A 22 -2.25 5.77 12.40
C GLY A 22 -1.73 5.48 10.98
N TYR A 23 -2.61 4.96 10.11
CA TYR A 23 -2.33 4.84 8.69
C TYR A 23 -2.76 6.09 7.94
N SER A 24 -1.91 6.60 7.04
CA SER A 24 -2.09 7.90 6.37
C SER A 24 -3.43 8.02 5.66
N ASN A 25 -3.80 7.06 4.84
CA ASN A 25 -5.05 7.08 4.07
C ASN A 25 -6.31 7.02 4.95
N ILE A 26 -6.32 6.17 5.97
CA ILE A 26 -7.45 6.02 6.91
C ILE A 26 -7.60 7.30 7.73
N THR A 27 -6.49 7.82 8.25
CA THR A 27 -6.48 9.03 9.08
C THR A 27 -6.94 10.25 8.27
N LEU A 28 -6.40 10.45 7.05
CA LEU A 28 -6.81 11.53 6.16
C LEU A 28 -8.33 11.49 5.89
N ASN A 29 -8.85 10.33 5.48
CA ASN A 29 -10.28 10.19 5.18
C ASN A 29 -11.16 10.47 6.40
N LYS A 30 -10.75 9.99 7.59
CA LYS A 30 -11.45 10.29 8.86
C LYS A 30 -11.56 11.79 9.08
N TYR A 31 -10.45 12.52 8.99
CA TYR A 31 -10.42 13.95 9.23
C TYR A 31 -11.11 14.76 8.12
N PHE A 32 -10.99 14.35 6.86
CA PHE A 32 -11.72 14.99 5.76
C PHE A 32 -13.24 14.92 5.93
N ASN A 33 -13.74 13.77 6.36
CA ASN A 33 -15.16 13.57 6.64
C ASN A 33 -15.62 14.36 7.88
N GLN A 34 -14.81 14.34 8.95
CA GLN A 34 -15.10 15.03 10.20
C GLN A 34 -15.21 16.54 10.01
N TYR A 35 -14.31 17.14 9.23
CA TYR A 35 -14.25 18.59 9.01
C TYR A 35 -14.92 19.05 7.71
N LYS A 36 -15.49 18.14 6.91
CA LYS A 36 -16.09 18.41 5.59
C LYS A 36 -15.17 19.27 4.72
N VAL A 37 -13.92 18.84 4.59
CA VAL A 37 -12.84 19.57 3.92
C VAL A 37 -13.12 19.71 2.43
N GLU A 38 -12.93 20.92 1.88
CA GLU A 38 -13.07 21.19 0.45
C GLU A 38 -11.93 20.54 -0.38
N GLU A 39 -12.18 20.26 -1.65
CA GLU A 39 -11.26 19.54 -2.53
C GLU A 39 -9.88 20.23 -2.68
N GLN A 40 -9.85 21.55 -2.68
CA GLN A 40 -8.59 22.30 -2.75
C GLN A 40 -7.74 22.09 -1.49
N ASP A 41 -8.38 22.14 -0.32
CA ASP A 41 -7.71 21.94 0.97
C ASP A 41 -7.31 20.48 1.17
N LYS A 42 -8.11 19.51 0.69
CA LYS A 42 -7.73 18.09 0.73
C LYS A 42 -6.42 17.84 0.01
N ARG A 43 -6.19 18.47 -1.14
CA ARG A 43 -4.92 18.35 -1.89
C ARG A 43 -3.76 18.93 -1.11
N PHE A 44 -3.92 20.13 -0.55
CA PHE A 44 -2.89 20.77 0.25
C PHE A 44 -2.56 19.94 1.51
N ILE A 45 -3.58 19.49 2.25
CA ILE A 45 -3.41 18.68 3.46
C ILE A 45 -2.69 17.35 3.10
N SER A 46 -3.14 16.67 2.03
CA SER A 46 -2.52 15.42 1.58
C SER A 46 -1.05 15.63 1.22
N GLU A 47 -0.72 16.69 0.49
CA GLU A 47 0.66 17.00 0.11
C GLU A 47 1.53 17.23 1.34
N VAL A 48 1.09 18.05 2.29
CA VAL A 48 1.82 18.31 3.54
C VAL A 48 1.99 17.04 4.36
N VAL A 49 0.93 16.22 4.47
CA VAL A 49 0.95 14.97 5.27
C VAL A 49 1.88 13.94 4.65
N TYR A 50 1.62 13.55 3.40
CA TYR A 50 2.44 12.52 2.73
C TYR A 50 3.89 12.96 2.57
N GLY A 51 4.11 14.22 2.20
CA GLY A 51 5.45 14.76 2.04
C GLY A 51 6.24 14.80 3.35
N SER A 52 5.59 15.20 4.45
CA SER A 52 6.23 15.19 5.78
C SER A 52 6.58 13.78 6.24
N ILE A 53 5.72 12.78 5.99
CA ILE A 53 5.99 11.40 6.38
C ILE A 53 7.08 10.79 5.47
N LYS A 54 6.99 10.99 4.17
CA LYS A 54 8.02 10.51 3.22
C LYS A 54 9.42 10.96 3.63
N ASN A 55 9.56 12.21 4.06
CA ASN A 55 10.85 12.84 4.38
C ASN A 55 11.15 12.89 5.89
N LYS A 56 10.40 12.18 6.73
CA LYS A 56 10.42 12.33 8.20
C LYS A 56 11.83 12.29 8.80
N LEU A 57 12.66 11.29 8.46
CA LEU A 57 14.01 11.18 9.03
C LEU A 57 14.92 12.34 8.60
N TYR A 58 14.83 12.75 7.35
CA TYR A 58 15.57 13.91 6.86
C TYR A 58 15.14 15.20 7.56
N LEU A 59 13.84 15.44 7.69
CA LEU A 59 13.29 16.58 8.41
C LEU A 59 13.66 16.57 9.89
N GLU A 60 13.68 15.38 10.53
CA GLU A 60 14.12 15.21 11.90
C GLU A 60 15.62 15.49 12.06
N HIS A 61 16.43 15.10 11.10
CA HIS A 61 17.86 15.39 11.09
C HIS A 61 18.15 16.89 10.94
N ILE A 62 17.43 17.56 10.03
CA ILE A 62 17.49 19.03 9.93
C ILE A 62 17.07 19.67 11.26
N LEU A 63 15.93 19.30 11.81
CA LEU A 63 15.45 19.85 13.06
C LEU A 63 16.48 19.69 14.19
N LYS A 64 17.10 18.52 14.27
CA LYS A 64 18.15 18.23 15.28
C LYS A 64 19.38 19.13 15.10
N SER A 65 19.78 19.43 13.86
CA SER A 65 20.95 20.30 13.56
C SER A 65 20.69 21.78 13.92
N TYR A 66 19.44 22.20 13.86
CA TYR A 66 19.05 23.60 14.10
C TYR A 66 18.34 23.84 15.45
N SER A 67 18.14 22.81 16.27
CA SER A 67 17.53 22.92 17.60
C SER A 67 18.50 22.47 18.70
N LYS A 68 18.49 23.21 19.82
CA LYS A 68 19.21 22.80 21.02
C LYS A 68 18.27 22.02 21.95
N GLY A 69 18.65 20.78 22.30
CA GLY A 69 17.92 19.96 23.24
C GLY A 69 16.69 19.24 22.65
N ARG A 70 15.89 18.62 23.54
CA ARG A 70 14.74 17.78 23.16
C ARG A 70 13.50 18.63 22.83
N VAL A 71 12.96 18.48 21.64
CA VAL A 71 11.71 19.11 21.22
C VAL A 71 10.52 18.23 21.63
N LYS A 72 9.51 18.84 22.28
CA LYS A 72 8.27 18.12 22.69
C LYS A 72 7.53 17.56 21.48
N PRO A 73 6.90 16.36 21.57
CA PRO A 73 6.25 15.70 20.42
C PRO A 73 5.28 16.59 19.65
N LYS A 74 4.39 17.30 20.33
CA LYS A 74 3.43 18.23 19.70
C LYS A 74 4.12 19.33 18.89
N VAL A 75 5.20 19.90 19.41
CA VAL A 75 5.96 20.96 18.74
C VAL A 75 6.81 20.39 17.59
N LYS A 76 7.33 19.17 17.76
CA LYS A 76 8.09 18.47 16.73
C LYS A 76 7.26 18.29 15.45
N VAL A 77 6.00 17.87 15.56
CA VAL A 77 5.11 17.72 14.40
C VAL A 77 4.90 19.05 13.68
N ILE A 78 4.68 20.16 14.42
CA ILE A 78 4.57 21.50 13.82
C ILE A 78 5.82 21.85 13.02
N LEU A 79 6.99 21.62 13.62
CA LEU A 79 8.27 21.93 12.96
C LEU A 79 8.52 21.06 11.74
N LEU A 80 8.28 19.75 11.81
CA LEU A 80 8.46 18.84 10.66
C LEU A 80 7.60 19.24 9.46
N MET A 81 6.29 19.47 9.67
CA MET A 81 5.40 19.88 8.59
C MET A 81 5.75 21.27 8.01
N SER A 82 6.32 22.15 8.84
CA SER A 82 6.72 23.49 8.38
C SER A 82 8.05 23.44 7.64
N ILE A 83 9.03 22.66 8.11
CA ILE A 83 10.29 22.44 7.39
C ILE A 83 10.01 21.81 6.02
N TYR A 84 9.09 20.82 5.95
CA TYR A 84 8.67 20.26 4.66
C TYR A 84 8.14 21.33 3.73
N GLN A 85 7.21 22.18 4.20
CA GLN A 85 6.67 23.27 3.37
C GLN A 85 7.74 24.26 2.90
N LEU A 86 8.71 24.62 3.78
CA LEU A 86 9.80 25.54 3.43
C LEU A 86 10.76 24.99 2.37
N LEU A 87 10.98 23.66 2.35
CA LEU A 87 11.99 23.03 1.49
C LEU A 87 11.42 22.45 0.19
N TYR A 88 10.12 22.11 0.16
CA TYR A 88 9.54 21.33 -0.94
C TYR A 88 8.28 21.94 -1.57
N MET A 89 7.74 23.03 -0.99
CA MET A 89 6.50 23.63 -1.50
C MET A 89 6.71 25.04 -2.04
N ASP A 90 7.37 25.17 -3.18
CA ASP A 90 7.78 26.44 -3.79
C ASP A 90 6.63 27.44 -4.01
N LYS A 91 5.39 26.94 -4.18
CA LYS A 91 4.19 27.78 -4.38
C LYS A 91 3.67 28.40 -3.08
N THR A 92 4.22 28.01 -1.93
CA THR A 92 3.77 28.50 -0.62
C THR A 92 4.79 29.54 -0.11
N PRO A 93 4.39 30.81 0.08
CA PRO A 93 5.31 31.81 0.58
C PRO A 93 5.87 31.48 1.96
N ASN A 94 7.19 31.52 2.13
CA ASN A 94 7.89 31.15 3.37
C ASN A 94 7.37 31.91 4.59
N PHE A 95 7.09 33.22 4.44
CA PHE A 95 6.57 34.02 5.55
C PHE A 95 5.20 33.48 6.06
N ALA A 96 4.34 32.98 5.13
CA ALA A 96 3.04 32.44 5.49
C ALA A 96 3.18 31.09 6.20
N VAL A 97 4.15 30.25 5.80
CA VAL A 97 4.46 28.99 6.50
C VAL A 97 4.88 29.26 7.94
N ILE A 98 5.80 30.22 8.12
CA ILE A 98 6.35 30.53 9.46
C ILE A 98 5.29 31.17 10.35
N ASP A 99 4.51 32.12 9.84
CA ASP A 99 3.45 32.80 10.60
C ASP A 99 2.39 31.81 11.10
N GLU A 100 1.91 30.94 10.22
CA GLU A 100 0.92 29.91 10.59
C GLU A 100 1.49 28.87 11.57
N ALA A 101 2.75 28.49 11.41
CA ALA A 101 3.44 27.60 12.37
C ALA A 101 3.55 28.25 13.76
N VAL A 102 3.86 29.55 13.81
CA VAL A 102 3.92 30.31 15.07
C VAL A 102 2.54 30.41 15.73
N LYS A 103 1.48 30.72 14.97
CA LYS A 103 0.11 30.75 15.46
C LYS A 103 -0.31 29.39 16.03
N LEU A 104 -0.01 28.32 15.30
CA LEU A 104 -0.28 26.95 15.72
C LEU A 104 0.50 26.58 16.99
N GLY A 105 1.79 26.93 17.06
CA GLY A 105 2.63 26.72 18.23
C GLY A 105 2.12 27.45 19.47
N LYS A 106 1.66 28.70 19.32
CA LYS A 106 1.04 29.47 20.41
C LYS A 106 -0.26 28.80 20.88
N LYS A 107 -1.11 28.36 19.96
CA LYS A 107 -2.39 27.70 20.27
C LYS A 107 -2.19 26.39 21.04
N ILE A 108 -1.21 25.56 20.63
CA ILE A 108 -1.00 24.20 21.16
C ILE A 108 -0.19 24.21 22.47
N ALA A 109 0.79 25.11 22.62
CA ALA A 109 1.75 25.04 23.72
C ALA A 109 2.18 26.43 24.27
N GLY A 110 1.43 27.48 23.97
CA GLY A 110 1.60 28.81 24.54
C GLY A 110 2.63 29.71 23.82
N ASN A 111 2.69 30.97 24.26
CA ASN A 111 3.46 32.04 23.59
C ASN A 111 4.97 31.77 23.49
N ILE A 112 5.56 31.13 24.50
CA ILE A 112 6.99 30.77 24.51
C ILE A 112 7.29 29.83 23.35
N THR A 113 6.40 28.86 23.10
CA THR A 113 6.53 27.90 21.98
C THR A 113 6.44 28.61 20.63
N GLY A 114 5.58 29.60 20.48
CA GLY A 114 5.54 30.40 19.25
C GLY A 114 6.86 31.09 18.93
N LYS A 115 7.54 31.69 19.95
CA LYS A 115 8.88 32.30 19.79
C LYS A 115 9.93 31.25 19.39
N PHE A 116 9.90 30.09 20.03
CA PHE A 116 10.81 28.98 19.74
C PHE A 116 10.64 28.45 18.28
N VAL A 117 9.40 28.22 17.85
CA VAL A 117 9.06 27.80 16.48
C VAL A 117 9.56 28.83 15.46
N ASN A 118 9.29 30.12 15.71
CA ASN A 118 9.77 31.20 14.83
C ASN A 118 11.29 31.22 14.71
N GLY A 119 12.03 31.12 15.83
CA GLY A 119 13.49 31.14 15.84
C GLY A 119 14.10 29.99 15.01
N ILE A 120 13.59 28.78 15.19
CA ILE A 120 14.06 27.59 14.43
C ILE A 120 13.75 27.74 12.94
N LEU A 121 12.49 28.04 12.58
CA LEU A 121 12.07 28.09 11.17
C LEU A 121 12.78 29.23 10.40
N ARG A 122 12.96 30.39 11.02
CA ARG A 122 13.72 31.49 10.41
C ARG A 122 15.21 31.14 10.21
N ASN A 123 15.79 30.35 11.14
CA ASN A 123 17.16 29.91 10.98
C ASN A 123 17.31 28.90 9.83
N ILE A 124 16.39 27.94 9.73
CA ILE A 124 16.36 26.98 8.62
C ILE A 124 16.10 27.68 7.30
N GLU A 125 15.13 28.63 7.21
CA GLU A 125 14.83 29.41 6.01
C GLU A 125 16.05 30.11 5.45
N ARG A 126 16.82 30.78 6.32
CA ARG A 126 18.05 31.50 5.91
C ARG A 126 19.15 30.58 5.37
N ASN A 127 19.18 29.33 5.79
CA ASN A 127 20.17 28.35 5.38
C ASN A 127 19.62 27.32 4.39
N ALA A 128 18.39 27.47 3.88
CA ALA A 128 17.71 26.47 3.08
C ALA A 128 18.46 26.03 1.82
N SER A 129 19.24 26.95 1.20
CA SER A 129 20.06 26.65 0.03
C SER A 129 21.36 25.88 0.34
N ASN A 130 21.81 25.89 1.61
CA ASN A 130 23.02 25.19 2.04
C ASN A 130 22.92 24.79 3.51
N LEU A 131 22.16 23.71 3.79
CA LEU A 131 22.01 23.18 5.14
C LEU A 131 23.31 22.51 5.62
N ASP A 132 23.87 23.00 6.75
CA ASP A 132 25.05 22.38 7.37
C ASP A 132 24.62 21.11 8.14
N LEU A 133 24.59 19.97 7.44
CA LEU A 133 24.20 18.67 7.99
C LEU A 133 25.42 17.76 8.11
N LYS A 134 25.59 17.16 9.29
CA LYS A 134 26.69 16.23 9.58
C LYS A 134 26.19 14.80 9.66
N TYR A 135 26.93 13.90 9.04
CA TYR A 135 26.65 12.47 9.00
C TYR A 135 27.87 11.69 9.51
N LYS A 136 27.65 10.57 10.18
CA LYS A 136 28.73 9.72 10.70
C LYS A 136 29.49 8.99 9.60
N ASN A 137 28.76 8.55 8.56
CA ASN A 137 29.30 7.82 7.41
C ASN A 137 28.36 7.89 6.21
N ALA A 138 28.80 7.36 5.07
CA ALA A 138 28.05 7.37 3.82
C ALA A 138 26.70 6.60 3.90
N THR A 139 26.65 5.50 4.67
CA THR A 139 25.40 4.73 4.85
C THR A 139 24.38 5.53 5.64
N GLU A 140 24.78 6.18 6.74
CA GLU A 140 23.87 7.05 7.50
C GLU A 140 23.38 8.22 6.65
N LYS A 141 24.27 8.84 5.86
CA LYS A 141 23.90 9.90 4.91
C LYS A 141 22.83 9.41 3.97
N PHE A 142 23.05 8.29 3.29
CA PHE A 142 22.09 7.71 2.36
C PHE A 142 20.73 7.43 3.02
N CYS A 143 20.73 6.79 4.20
CA CYS A 143 19.51 6.45 4.94
C CYS A 143 18.72 7.70 5.35
N ILE A 144 19.40 8.73 5.85
CA ILE A 144 18.76 9.96 6.30
C ILE A 144 18.20 10.75 5.11
N GLU A 145 19.01 10.97 4.06
CA GLU A 145 18.61 11.75 2.89
C GLU A 145 17.42 11.11 2.13
N ASN A 146 17.35 9.77 2.13
CA ASN A 146 16.21 9.03 1.57
C ASN A 146 15.11 8.71 2.60
N SER A 147 15.23 9.23 3.82
CA SER A 147 14.30 8.95 4.93
C SER A 147 13.97 7.47 5.10
N CYS A 148 14.97 6.60 4.95
CA CYS A 148 14.87 5.17 5.12
C CYS A 148 15.50 4.76 6.46
N PRO A 149 14.77 4.10 7.38
CA PRO A 149 15.36 3.54 8.60
C PRO A 149 16.50 2.59 8.27
N SER A 150 17.59 2.67 9.03
CA SER A 150 18.79 1.84 8.80
C SER A 150 18.50 0.34 8.91
N GLU A 151 17.54 -0.06 9.72
CA GLU A 151 17.12 -1.45 9.86
C GLU A 151 16.46 -1.95 8.58
N LEU A 152 15.51 -1.21 8.01
CA LEU A 152 14.90 -1.53 6.72
C LEU A 152 15.95 -1.59 5.59
N TYR A 153 16.86 -0.59 5.53
CA TYR A 153 17.94 -0.61 4.55
C TYR A 153 18.84 -1.84 4.68
N ASN A 154 19.18 -2.25 5.92
CA ASN A 154 19.98 -3.44 6.16
C ASN A 154 19.25 -4.73 5.74
N ILE A 155 17.96 -4.84 6.01
CA ILE A 155 17.13 -5.96 5.54
C ILE A 155 17.22 -6.07 4.01
N LEU A 156 16.98 -4.98 3.30
CA LEU A 156 17.04 -4.95 1.84
C LEU A 156 18.44 -5.24 1.30
N LYS A 157 19.46 -4.68 1.93
CA LYS A 157 20.87 -4.91 1.55
C LYS A 157 21.29 -6.37 1.65
N ILE A 158 20.88 -7.07 2.72
CA ILE A 158 21.17 -8.48 2.92
C ILE A 158 20.48 -9.33 1.84
N GLN A 159 19.26 -8.98 1.45
CA GLN A 159 18.45 -9.79 0.52
C GLN A 159 18.73 -9.51 -0.95
N TYR A 160 19.08 -8.29 -1.31
CA TYR A 160 19.19 -7.83 -2.71
C TYR A 160 20.58 -7.29 -3.08
N GLY A 161 21.50 -7.17 -2.11
CA GLY A 161 22.79 -6.50 -2.31
C GLY A 161 22.68 -4.98 -2.23
N VAL A 162 23.84 -4.32 -2.15
CA VAL A 162 23.91 -2.85 -1.88
C VAL A 162 23.26 -2.03 -2.99
N GLU A 163 23.65 -2.28 -4.23
CA GLU A 163 23.19 -1.48 -5.39
C GLU A 163 21.66 -1.57 -5.59
N LYS A 164 21.12 -2.79 -5.57
CA LYS A 164 19.68 -3.01 -5.75
C LYS A 164 18.88 -2.44 -4.57
N ALA A 165 19.35 -2.62 -3.33
CA ALA A 165 18.72 -2.04 -2.15
C ALA A 165 18.65 -0.51 -2.21
N GLN A 166 19.70 0.15 -2.73
CA GLN A 166 19.68 1.59 -2.92
C GLN A 166 18.63 2.02 -3.96
N LYS A 167 18.54 1.32 -5.11
CA LYS A 167 17.50 1.58 -6.12
C LYS A 167 16.09 1.43 -5.55
N ILE A 168 15.85 0.35 -4.79
CA ILE A 168 14.56 0.13 -4.10
C ILE A 168 14.24 1.28 -3.14
N VAL A 169 15.19 1.69 -2.29
CA VAL A 169 14.98 2.78 -1.32
C VAL A 169 14.70 4.10 -2.01
N ILE A 170 15.41 4.42 -3.08
CA ILE A 170 15.16 5.64 -3.88
C ILE A 170 13.75 5.61 -4.45
N SER A 171 13.31 4.47 -4.99
CA SER A 171 11.97 4.33 -5.59
C SER A 171 10.83 4.57 -4.60
N PHE A 172 11.03 4.32 -3.29
CA PHE A 172 10.02 4.62 -2.26
C PHE A 172 9.64 6.10 -2.18
N ASN A 173 10.54 6.99 -2.60
CA ASN A 173 10.33 8.43 -2.57
C ASN A 173 9.80 8.98 -3.90
N GLU A 174 9.78 8.18 -4.95
CA GLU A 174 9.22 8.57 -6.23
C GLU A 174 7.71 8.79 -6.15
N LYS A 175 7.19 9.50 -7.15
CA LYS A 175 5.74 9.68 -7.29
C LYS A 175 5.12 8.40 -7.83
N SER A 176 4.14 7.88 -7.12
CA SER A 176 3.37 6.74 -7.58
C SER A 176 2.47 7.12 -8.77
N LYS A 177 2.34 6.22 -9.72
CA LYS A 177 1.26 6.28 -10.71
C LYS A 177 0.02 5.63 -10.08
N ASN A 178 -1.12 6.28 -10.20
CA ASN A 178 -2.38 5.69 -9.79
C ASN A 178 -2.96 4.90 -10.96
N SER A 179 -3.63 3.80 -10.67
CA SER A 179 -4.30 2.98 -11.65
C SER A 179 -5.74 2.64 -11.21
N ILE A 180 -6.55 2.33 -12.20
CA ILE A 180 -7.91 1.85 -12.01
C ILE A 180 -8.08 0.53 -12.75
N ARG A 181 -8.92 -0.32 -12.21
CA ARG A 181 -9.37 -1.54 -12.88
C ARG A 181 -10.81 -1.35 -13.34
N TYR A 182 -11.08 -1.62 -14.62
CA TYR A 182 -12.45 -1.55 -15.13
C TYR A 182 -13.32 -2.71 -14.60
N ASN A 183 -14.63 -2.52 -14.62
CA ASN A 183 -15.60 -3.53 -14.23
C ASN A 183 -16.24 -4.16 -15.48
N PRO A 184 -15.85 -5.37 -15.89
CA PRO A 184 -16.35 -5.99 -17.11
C PRO A 184 -17.85 -6.31 -17.09
N LEU A 185 -18.48 -6.33 -15.91
CA LEU A 185 -19.93 -6.54 -15.77
C LEU A 185 -20.75 -5.30 -16.16
N LYS A 186 -20.13 -4.12 -16.21
CA LYS A 186 -20.84 -2.84 -16.43
C LYS A 186 -20.36 -2.07 -17.65
N ILE A 187 -19.12 -2.26 -18.08
CA ILE A 187 -18.53 -1.51 -19.19
C ILE A 187 -17.37 -2.29 -19.80
N THR A 188 -17.21 -2.16 -21.13
CA THR A 188 -16.00 -2.67 -21.78
C THR A 188 -14.80 -1.75 -21.51
N LYS A 189 -13.59 -2.29 -21.58
CA LYS A 189 -12.35 -1.49 -21.43
C LYS A 189 -12.31 -0.35 -22.44
N LYS A 190 -12.68 -0.63 -23.71
CA LYS A 190 -12.72 0.34 -24.81
C LYS A 190 -13.67 1.49 -24.50
N ASP A 191 -14.91 1.20 -24.11
CA ASP A 191 -15.90 2.24 -23.80
C ASP A 191 -15.51 3.09 -22.60
N LEU A 192 -14.83 2.48 -21.60
CA LEU A 192 -14.30 3.25 -20.47
C LEU A 192 -13.19 4.20 -20.90
N ILE A 193 -12.27 3.75 -21.76
CA ILE A 193 -11.22 4.61 -22.34
C ILE A 193 -11.83 5.76 -23.13
N GLU A 194 -12.84 5.49 -23.97
CA GLU A 194 -13.55 6.55 -24.72
C GLU A 194 -14.18 7.59 -23.80
N LYS A 195 -14.82 7.15 -22.69
CA LYS A 195 -15.41 8.07 -21.70
C LYS A 195 -14.40 8.91 -20.93
N LEU A 196 -13.25 8.34 -20.59
CA LEU A 196 -12.21 9.01 -19.80
C LEU A 196 -11.22 9.77 -20.68
N GLY A 197 -11.11 9.44 -21.96
CA GLY A 197 -10.26 10.09 -22.95
C GLY A 197 -8.79 10.13 -22.51
N ALA A 198 -8.13 11.27 -22.70
CA ALA A 198 -6.73 11.47 -22.37
C ALA A 198 -6.40 11.41 -20.86
N ALA A 199 -7.39 11.20 -19.98
CA ALA A 199 -7.17 11.07 -18.56
C ALA A 199 -6.61 9.70 -18.17
N VAL A 200 -6.68 8.70 -19.06
CA VAL A 200 -6.16 7.35 -18.85
C VAL A 200 -5.34 6.87 -20.04
N SER A 201 -4.49 5.89 -19.80
CA SER A 201 -3.81 5.06 -20.80
C SER A 201 -3.90 3.58 -20.41
N GLU A 202 -3.70 2.70 -21.37
CA GLU A 202 -3.65 1.27 -21.07
C GLU A 202 -2.44 0.93 -20.21
N SER A 203 -2.62 -0.04 -19.31
CA SER A 203 -1.53 -0.58 -18.53
C SER A 203 -0.71 -1.55 -19.36
N GLU A 204 0.62 -1.42 -19.27
CA GLU A 204 1.55 -2.40 -19.82
C GLU A 204 1.83 -3.57 -18.84
N ILE A 205 1.34 -3.45 -17.59
CA ILE A 205 1.57 -4.41 -16.51
C ILE A 205 0.42 -5.40 -16.42
N CYS A 206 -0.81 -4.91 -16.40
CA CYS A 206 -2.02 -5.72 -16.22
C CYS A 206 -3.09 -5.35 -17.23
N GLU A 207 -3.52 -6.31 -18.05
CA GLU A 207 -4.53 -6.09 -19.11
C GLU A 207 -5.87 -5.54 -18.59
N ASP A 208 -6.22 -5.85 -17.33
CA ASP A 208 -7.48 -5.42 -16.70
C ASP A 208 -7.40 -3.99 -16.12
N SER A 209 -6.25 -3.33 -16.22
CA SER A 209 -5.97 -2.03 -15.60
C SER A 209 -5.78 -0.90 -16.61
N LEU A 210 -6.05 0.32 -16.17
CA LEU A 210 -5.73 1.58 -16.85
C LEU A 210 -4.92 2.47 -15.91
N VAL A 211 -3.88 3.11 -16.43
CA VAL A 211 -3.05 4.08 -15.70
C VAL A 211 -3.67 5.47 -15.77
N LEU A 212 -3.69 6.18 -14.66
CA LEU A 212 -4.22 7.55 -14.59
C LEU A 212 -3.16 8.56 -15.00
N ASN A 213 -3.43 9.31 -16.05
CA ASN A 213 -2.63 10.45 -16.51
C ASN A 213 -3.03 11.75 -15.78
N LYS A 214 -4.26 11.79 -15.23
CA LYS A 214 -4.81 12.91 -14.46
C LYS A 214 -5.52 12.39 -13.20
N LEU A 215 -5.42 13.12 -12.11
CA LEU A 215 -6.05 12.74 -10.84
C LEU A 215 -7.56 13.04 -10.76
N ASN A 216 -8.06 13.92 -11.61
CA ASN A 216 -9.47 14.32 -11.61
C ASN A 216 -10.23 13.52 -12.65
N LEU A 217 -10.73 12.36 -12.25
CA LEU A 217 -11.68 11.58 -13.03
C LEU A 217 -13.11 12.02 -12.71
N ASP A 218 -14.04 11.76 -13.63
CA ASP A 218 -15.47 11.89 -13.36
C ASP A 218 -15.87 10.94 -12.23
N SER A 219 -16.18 11.51 -11.07
CA SER A 219 -16.59 10.79 -9.86
C SER A 219 -17.89 9.99 -10.08
N SER A 220 -18.73 10.38 -11.07
CA SER A 220 -19.97 9.68 -11.39
C SER A 220 -19.72 8.27 -11.91
N LEU A 221 -18.66 8.08 -12.71
CA LEU A 221 -18.28 6.75 -13.23
C LEU A 221 -17.79 5.82 -12.11
N PHE A 222 -17.06 6.36 -11.14
CA PHE A 222 -16.65 5.64 -9.94
C PHE A 222 -17.85 5.25 -9.08
N THR A 223 -18.76 6.18 -8.84
CA THR A 223 -19.96 5.94 -8.04
C THR A 223 -20.88 4.91 -8.69
N LYS A 224 -21.00 4.91 -10.03
CA LYS A 224 -21.74 3.91 -10.80
C LYS A 224 -21.05 2.53 -10.84
N GLY A 225 -19.82 2.41 -10.33
CA GLY A 225 -19.08 1.18 -10.27
C GLY A 225 -18.54 0.68 -11.61
N TYR A 226 -18.25 1.59 -12.55
CA TYR A 226 -17.62 1.25 -13.83
C TYR A 226 -16.15 0.93 -13.67
N TYR A 227 -15.51 1.43 -12.62
CA TYR A 227 -14.14 1.11 -12.24
C TYR A 227 -13.94 1.17 -10.73
N ILE A 228 -12.84 0.58 -10.28
CA ILE A 228 -12.32 0.67 -8.90
C ILE A 228 -10.86 1.12 -8.95
N VAL A 229 -10.43 1.89 -7.94
CA VAL A 229 -9.01 2.21 -7.78
C VAL A 229 -8.29 0.98 -7.24
N GLN A 230 -7.32 0.49 -7.98
CA GLN A 230 -6.53 -0.69 -7.62
C GLN A 230 -5.16 -0.59 -8.29
N ASP A 231 -4.09 -0.91 -7.55
CA ASP A 231 -2.75 -0.98 -8.10
C ASP A 231 -2.62 -2.13 -9.12
N GLU A 232 -1.84 -1.90 -10.16
CA GLU A 232 -1.65 -2.83 -11.28
C GLU A 232 -1.09 -4.17 -10.81
N ALA A 233 -0.10 -4.16 -9.90
CA ALA A 233 0.49 -5.38 -9.36
C ALA A 233 -0.51 -6.20 -8.53
N SER A 234 -1.37 -5.53 -7.76
CA SER A 234 -2.46 -6.18 -7.01
C SER A 234 -3.51 -6.80 -7.96
N ALA A 235 -3.76 -6.19 -9.12
CA ALA A 235 -4.68 -6.72 -10.12
C ALA A 235 -4.16 -7.99 -10.80
N LEU A 236 -2.83 -8.21 -10.86
CA LEU A 236 -2.22 -9.39 -11.45
C LEU A 236 -2.60 -10.71 -10.77
N VAL A 237 -3.05 -10.69 -9.52
CA VAL A 237 -3.48 -11.92 -8.83
C VAL A 237 -4.60 -12.62 -9.61
N ALA A 238 -5.63 -11.89 -10.04
CA ALA A 238 -6.72 -12.47 -10.83
C ALA A 238 -6.27 -12.90 -12.24
N SER A 239 -5.35 -12.14 -12.86
CA SER A 239 -4.80 -12.48 -14.17
C SER A 239 -3.88 -13.71 -14.12
N SER A 240 -3.22 -13.96 -12.98
CA SER A 240 -2.32 -15.10 -12.76
C SER A 240 -3.06 -16.43 -12.58
N ILE A 241 -4.37 -16.44 -12.36
CA ILE A 241 -5.18 -17.67 -12.26
C ILE A 241 -5.17 -18.42 -13.60
N ASP A 242 -5.35 -17.70 -14.71
CA ASP A 242 -5.28 -18.18 -16.10
C ASP A 242 -6.02 -19.51 -16.34
N LEU A 243 -7.31 -19.56 -15.95
CA LEU A 243 -8.22 -20.66 -16.24
C LEU A 243 -9.30 -20.23 -17.24
N PRO A 244 -9.94 -21.19 -17.96
CA PRO A 244 -11.04 -20.91 -18.88
C PRO A 244 -12.18 -20.17 -18.21
N LEU A 245 -12.60 -19.03 -18.78
CA LEU A 245 -13.64 -18.16 -18.19
C LEU A 245 -15.08 -18.69 -18.38
N ASP A 246 -15.27 -19.62 -19.31
CA ASP A 246 -16.56 -20.27 -19.61
C ASP A 246 -16.92 -21.38 -18.60
N LYS A 247 -15.95 -21.87 -17.85
CA LYS A 247 -16.16 -22.88 -16.82
C LYS A 247 -16.63 -22.30 -15.50
N LYS A 248 -17.25 -23.14 -14.67
CA LYS A 248 -17.70 -22.81 -13.32
C LYS A 248 -16.72 -23.35 -12.29
N TYR A 249 -16.30 -22.50 -11.36
CA TYR A 249 -15.40 -22.84 -10.29
C TYR A 249 -16.02 -22.51 -8.92
N LYS A 250 -15.62 -23.23 -7.90
CA LYS A 250 -15.80 -22.86 -6.50
C LYS A 250 -14.50 -22.19 -6.03
N ILE A 251 -14.58 -20.94 -5.61
CA ILE A 251 -13.44 -20.11 -5.27
C ILE A 251 -13.54 -19.67 -3.82
N LEU A 252 -12.44 -19.70 -3.08
CA LEU A 252 -12.33 -19.20 -1.72
C LEU A 252 -11.22 -18.14 -1.65
N ASP A 253 -11.52 -17.01 -1.04
CA ASP A 253 -10.51 -16.02 -0.64
C ASP A 253 -10.46 -15.95 0.89
N THR A 254 -9.34 -16.35 1.49
CA THR A 254 -9.20 -16.54 2.94
C THR A 254 -8.88 -15.26 3.70
N CYS A 255 -8.39 -14.21 3.03
CA CYS A 255 -7.98 -12.93 3.62
C CYS A 255 -8.45 -11.76 2.74
N ALA A 256 -9.73 -11.70 2.45
CA ALA A 256 -10.28 -10.94 1.32
C ALA A 256 -10.29 -9.41 1.48
N ALA A 257 -10.41 -8.89 2.70
CA ALA A 257 -10.69 -7.46 2.90
C ALA A 257 -9.54 -6.53 2.47
N PRO A 258 -9.86 -5.43 1.80
CA PRO A 258 -11.18 -4.80 1.57
C PRO A 258 -11.95 -5.29 0.33
N GLY A 259 -11.57 -6.42 -0.28
CA GLY A 259 -12.30 -7.03 -1.38
C GLY A 259 -11.70 -6.80 -2.78
N GLY A 260 -10.62 -6.08 -2.91
CA GLY A 260 -10.06 -5.72 -4.23
C GLY A 260 -9.78 -6.91 -5.14
N LYS A 261 -9.22 -8.01 -4.61
CA LYS A 261 -8.89 -9.23 -5.35
C LYS A 261 -10.10 -10.13 -5.52
N SER A 262 -10.85 -10.41 -4.42
CA SER A 262 -12.10 -11.17 -4.49
C SER A 262 -13.07 -10.62 -5.53
N LEU A 263 -13.33 -9.30 -5.50
CA LEU A 263 -14.25 -8.64 -6.42
C LEU A 263 -13.72 -8.64 -7.86
N HIS A 264 -12.40 -8.59 -8.06
CA HIS A 264 -11.80 -8.75 -9.38
C HIS A 264 -12.05 -10.16 -9.92
N ILE A 265 -11.72 -11.17 -9.12
CA ILE A 265 -11.90 -12.57 -9.50
C ILE A 265 -13.39 -12.87 -9.76
N ALA A 266 -14.29 -12.42 -8.89
CA ALA A 266 -15.73 -12.61 -9.05
C ALA A 266 -16.28 -11.95 -10.32
N SER A 267 -15.79 -10.77 -10.70
CA SER A 267 -16.19 -10.09 -11.93
C SER A 267 -15.62 -10.75 -13.18
N LYS A 268 -14.43 -11.34 -13.11
CA LYS A 268 -13.78 -12.04 -14.23
C LYS A 268 -14.34 -13.44 -14.43
N TYR A 269 -14.58 -14.18 -13.34
CA TYR A 269 -15.17 -15.52 -13.33
C TYR A 269 -16.65 -15.48 -12.91
N PHE A 270 -17.45 -14.68 -13.59
CA PHE A 270 -18.84 -14.36 -13.19
C PHE A 270 -19.78 -15.58 -13.14
N ASN A 271 -19.47 -16.67 -13.86
CA ASN A 271 -20.21 -17.95 -13.83
C ASN A 271 -19.86 -18.82 -12.62
N SER A 272 -18.86 -18.43 -11.84
CA SER A 272 -18.33 -19.17 -10.69
C SER A 272 -18.95 -18.67 -9.39
N SER A 273 -18.82 -19.45 -8.31
CA SER A 273 -19.21 -19.03 -6.96
C SER A 273 -17.97 -18.73 -6.13
N LEU A 274 -17.95 -17.61 -5.41
CA LEU A 274 -16.82 -17.19 -4.59
C LEU A 274 -17.29 -16.97 -3.14
N ILE A 275 -16.50 -17.45 -2.18
CA ILE A 275 -16.64 -17.13 -0.76
C ILE A 275 -15.45 -16.24 -0.38
N SER A 276 -15.75 -15.05 0.15
CA SER A 276 -14.75 -14.09 0.65
C SER A 276 -14.75 -14.09 2.17
N CYS A 277 -13.62 -14.44 2.77
CA CYS A 277 -13.45 -14.49 4.21
C CYS A 277 -12.50 -13.40 4.72
N ASP A 278 -12.80 -12.85 5.89
CA ASP A 278 -11.85 -12.07 6.69
C ASP A 278 -12.18 -12.26 8.18
N LYS A 279 -11.17 -12.14 9.03
CA LYS A 279 -11.27 -12.29 10.48
C LYS A 279 -12.09 -11.18 11.15
N TYR A 280 -12.14 -9.98 10.55
CA TYR A 280 -12.66 -8.77 11.17
C TYR A 280 -13.99 -8.35 10.54
N ILE A 281 -15.09 -8.46 11.29
CA ILE A 281 -16.46 -8.11 10.86
C ILE A 281 -16.53 -6.70 10.24
N HIS A 282 -15.87 -5.70 10.84
CA HIS A 282 -15.90 -4.34 10.33
C HIS A 282 -15.27 -4.19 8.94
N LYS A 283 -14.37 -5.11 8.55
CA LYS A 283 -13.78 -5.15 7.21
C LYS A 283 -14.67 -5.85 6.20
N LEU A 284 -15.51 -6.81 6.63
CA LEU A 284 -16.47 -7.50 5.75
C LEU A 284 -17.46 -6.52 5.13
N LYS A 285 -17.87 -5.51 5.89
CA LYS A 285 -18.74 -4.44 5.37
C LYS A 285 -18.13 -3.72 4.17
N LEU A 286 -16.82 -3.51 4.14
CA LEU A 286 -16.15 -2.89 2.98
C LEU A 286 -16.25 -3.75 1.72
N ILE A 287 -16.25 -5.09 1.88
CA ILE A 287 -16.45 -6.02 0.77
C ILE A 287 -17.89 -5.93 0.26
N GLU A 288 -18.88 -5.93 1.17
CA GLU A 288 -20.29 -5.84 0.81
C GLU A 288 -20.62 -4.50 0.12
N ASP A 289 -20.14 -3.38 0.66
CA ASP A 289 -20.36 -2.04 0.07
C ASP A 289 -19.77 -1.97 -1.37
N ASN A 290 -18.57 -2.54 -1.59
CA ASN A 290 -17.95 -2.57 -2.91
C ASN A 290 -18.62 -3.58 -3.84
N LYS A 291 -19.06 -4.74 -3.36
CA LYS A 291 -19.84 -5.74 -4.09
C LYS A 291 -21.11 -5.13 -4.65
N GLU A 292 -21.90 -4.44 -3.80
CA GLU A 292 -23.12 -3.75 -4.21
C GLU A 292 -22.84 -2.69 -5.28
N LYS A 293 -21.86 -1.81 -5.02
CA LYS A 293 -21.43 -0.77 -5.96
C LYS A 293 -21.03 -1.33 -7.33
N LEU A 294 -20.31 -2.45 -7.37
CA LEU A 294 -19.85 -3.08 -8.60
C LEU A 294 -20.94 -3.95 -9.27
N GLY A 295 -22.04 -4.25 -8.57
CA GLY A 295 -23.10 -5.13 -9.08
C GLY A 295 -22.69 -6.60 -9.18
N ILE A 296 -21.83 -7.05 -8.28
CA ILE A 296 -21.34 -8.44 -8.24
C ILE A 296 -22.30 -9.26 -7.37
N THR A 297 -22.81 -10.38 -7.91
CA THR A 297 -23.84 -11.21 -7.25
C THR A 297 -23.36 -12.61 -6.87
N ASN A 298 -22.26 -13.06 -7.44
CA ASN A 298 -21.71 -14.42 -7.30
C ASN A 298 -20.70 -14.55 -6.14
N ILE A 299 -20.75 -13.66 -5.14
CA ILE A 299 -19.87 -13.64 -3.98
C ILE A 299 -20.66 -13.68 -2.67
N GLU A 300 -20.26 -14.57 -1.76
CA GLU A 300 -20.73 -14.65 -0.39
C GLU A 300 -19.63 -14.17 0.54
N VAL A 301 -19.96 -13.32 1.54
CA VAL A 301 -18.99 -12.78 2.48
C VAL A 301 -19.17 -13.46 3.84
N LYS A 302 -18.08 -13.96 4.45
CA LYS A 302 -18.11 -14.70 5.71
C LYS A 302 -17.01 -14.26 6.67
N GLU A 303 -17.33 -14.29 7.96
CA GLU A 303 -16.32 -14.16 9.00
C GLU A 303 -15.59 -15.51 9.16
N GLN A 304 -14.27 -15.50 9.02
CA GLN A 304 -13.43 -16.69 9.20
C GLN A 304 -12.00 -16.24 9.55
N ASP A 305 -11.44 -16.82 10.60
CA ASP A 305 -10.01 -16.69 10.88
C ASP A 305 -9.24 -17.68 9.99
N ALA A 306 -8.42 -17.16 9.08
CA ALA A 306 -7.69 -17.98 8.12
C ALA A 306 -6.62 -18.89 8.74
N THR A 307 -6.25 -18.68 10.02
CA THR A 307 -5.33 -19.56 10.76
C THR A 307 -6.04 -20.78 11.36
N LEU A 308 -7.37 -20.80 11.36
CA LEU A 308 -8.19 -21.87 11.95
C LEU A 308 -8.85 -22.70 10.85
N ASN A 309 -8.68 -24.04 10.91
CA ASN A 309 -9.27 -24.93 9.93
C ASN A 309 -10.81 -24.99 10.07
N ASN A 310 -11.50 -24.62 9.00
CA ASN A 310 -12.92 -24.85 8.86
C ASN A 310 -13.15 -26.17 8.07
N THR A 311 -13.42 -27.23 8.78
CA THR A 311 -13.58 -28.58 8.18
C THR A 311 -14.69 -28.62 7.13
N SER A 312 -15.69 -27.72 7.21
CA SER A 312 -16.74 -27.61 6.20
C SER A 312 -16.22 -27.14 4.82
N PHE A 313 -15.00 -26.59 4.76
CA PHE A 313 -14.35 -26.11 3.53
C PHE A 313 -13.39 -27.14 2.92
N ASN A 314 -12.99 -28.17 3.64
CA ASN A 314 -11.96 -29.11 3.23
C ASN A 314 -12.29 -29.77 1.86
N ASN A 315 -11.33 -29.75 0.95
CA ASN A 315 -11.40 -30.32 -0.40
C ASN A 315 -12.61 -29.83 -1.24
N LYS A 316 -13.04 -28.57 -1.08
CA LYS A 316 -14.26 -28.07 -1.75
C LYS A 316 -13.99 -27.05 -2.85
N PHE A 317 -12.82 -26.43 -2.91
CA PHE A 317 -12.56 -25.30 -3.79
C PHE A 317 -11.60 -25.68 -4.92
N ASP A 318 -11.94 -25.23 -6.11
CA ASP A 318 -11.10 -25.37 -7.30
C ASP A 318 -9.96 -24.35 -7.27
N ILE A 319 -10.20 -23.19 -6.64
CA ILE A 319 -9.23 -22.10 -6.48
C ILE A 319 -9.33 -21.57 -5.04
N VAL A 320 -8.19 -21.51 -4.35
CA VAL A 320 -8.06 -20.87 -3.04
C VAL A 320 -7.06 -19.72 -3.13
N ILE A 321 -7.45 -18.55 -2.64
CA ILE A 321 -6.63 -17.33 -2.64
C ILE A 321 -6.21 -17.04 -1.21
N CYS A 322 -4.90 -16.86 -1.01
CA CYS A 322 -4.28 -16.42 0.22
C CYS A 322 -3.55 -15.10 -0.03
N ASP A 323 -4.29 -13.97 -0.06
CA ASP A 323 -3.69 -12.63 -0.05
C ASP A 323 -3.40 -12.24 1.39
N VAL A 324 -2.31 -12.77 1.92
CA VAL A 324 -2.04 -12.77 3.35
C VAL A 324 -1.65 -11.39 3.89
N PRO A 325 -1.98 -11.08 5.16
CA PRO A 325 -1.45 -9.88 5.81
C PRO A 325 0.08 -9.89 5.77
N CYS A 326 0.70 -8.78 5.42
CA CYS A 326 2.15 -8.70 5.21
C CYS A 326 2.74 -7.39 5.75
N SER A 327 4.07 -7.30 5.78
CA SER A 327 4.78 -6.10 6.22
C SER A 327 4.50 -4.86 5.35
N GLY A 328 4.11 -5.07 4.08
CA GLY A 328 3.80 -3.99 3.15
C GLY A 328 5.01 -3.22 2.62
N ILE A 329 6.21 -3.77 2.65
CA ILE A 329 7.42 -3.08 2.15
C ILE A 329 7.27 -2.69 0.67
N GLY A 330 6.53 -3.47 -0.12
CA GLY A 330 6.30 -3.17 -1.54
C GLY A 330 5.44 -1.93 -1.79
N VAL A 331 4.59 -1.52 -0.83
CA VAL A 331 3.65 -0.41 -0.99
C VAL A 331 4.08 0.88 -0.27
N ILE A 332 5.34 0.96 0.18
CA ILE A 332 5.90 2.13 0.90
C ILE A 332 5.75 3.43 0.07
N LYS A 333 5.85 3.37 -1.25
CA LYS A 333 5.63 4.51 -2.15
C LYS A 333 4.28 5.20 -1.89
N ASN A 334 3.24 4.40 -1.64
CA ASN A 334 1.86 4.84 -1.38
C ASN A 334 1.51 4.95 0.10
N LYS A 335 2.22 4.24 0.98
CA LYS A 335 2.02 4.20 2.43
C LYS A 335 3.35 4.43 3.16
N PRO A 336 3.90 5.63 3.11
CA PRO A 336 5.27 5.91 3.56
C PRO A 336 5.49 5.71 5.07
N GLU A 337 4.44 5.69 5.89
CA GLU A 337 4.51 5.38 7.31
C GLU A 337 4.99 3.96 7.60
N ILE A 338 4.76 3.02 6.68
CA ILE A 338 5.16 1.62 6.84
C ILE A 338 6.65 1.49 7.11
N LYS A 339 7.49 2.24 6.37
CA LYS A 339 8.95 2.12 6.51
C LYS A 339 9.48 2.34 7.93
N TYR A 340 8.74 3.08 8.76
CA TYR A 340 9.12 3.36 10.15
C TYR A 340 8.69 2.29 11.16
N LYS A 341 7.90 1.28 10.70
CA LYS A 341 7.41 0.17 11.51
C LYS A 341 8.16 -1.14 11.24
N ILE A 342 8.98 -1.18 10.19
CA ILE A 342 9.70 -2.38 9.79
C ILE A 342 10.87 -2.65 10.72
N THR A 343 10.82 -3.80 11.41
CA THR A 343 11.91 -4.38 12.19
C THR A 343 12.09 -5.85 11.81
N ASN A 344 13.25 -6.43 12.11
CA ASN A 344 13.48 -7.86 11.86
C ASN A 344 12.47 -8.74 12.59
N SER A 345 12.21 -8.46 13.88
CA SER A 345 11.24 -9.23 14.67
C SER A 345 9.83 -9.12 14.09
N TYR A 346 9.39 -7.92 13.71
CA TYR A 346 8.07 -7.74 13.09
C TYR A 346 7.91 -8.56 11.80
N VAL A 347 8.94 -8.57 10.94
CA VAL A 347 8.90 -9.35 9.69
C VAL A 347 8.92 -10.86 9.96
N GLU A 348 9.66 -11.32 10.96
CA GLU A 348 9.68 -12.73 11.36
C GLU A 348 8.32 -13.19 11.91
N ASP A 349 7.69 -12.40 12.77
CA ASP A 349 6.37 -12.71 13.33
C ASP A 349 5.29 -12.77 12.24
N ILE A 350 5.30 -11.80 11.30
CA ILE A 350 4.30 -11.79 10.24
C ILE A 350 4.52 -12.90 9.22
N ALA A 351 5.78 -13.25 8.91
CA ALA A 351 6.10 -14.37 8.02
C ALA A 351 5.61 -15.71 8.59
N LYS A 352 5.67 -15.89 9.91
CA LYS A 352 5.11 -17.06 10.58
C LYS A 352 3.58 -17.09 10.47
N LEU A 353 2.91 -15.98 10.76
CA LEU A 353 1.45 -15.87 10.59
C LEU A 353 1.01 -16.20 9.16
N GLN A 354 1.75 -15.72 8.17
CA GLN A 354 1.49 -15.99 6.75
C GLN A 354 1.63 -17.48 6.43
N TYR A 355 2.65 -18.12 6.99
CA TYR A 355 2.85 -19.55 6.83
C TYR A 355 1.69 -20.35 7.44
N ASP A 356 1.23 -19.97 8.62
CA ASP A 356 0.08 -20.62 9.29
C ASP A 356 -1.21 -20.52 8.44
N VAL A 357 -1.44 -19.35 7.80
CA VAL A 357 -2.57 -19.17 6.87
C VAL A 357 -2.40 -20.03 5.60
N LEU A 358 -1.21 -20.05 5.01
CA LEU A 358 -0.92 -20.84 3.81
C LEU A 358 -1.09 -22.34 4.08
N ASP A 359 -0.52 -22.82 5.19
CA ASP A 359 -0.58 -24.23 5.58
C ASP A 359 -2.01 -24.68 5.92
N ASN A 360 -2.81 -23.83 6.57
CA ASN A 360 -4.21 -24.12 6.79
C ASN A 360 -5.02 -24.16 5.48
N SER A 361 -4.76 -23.21 4.57
CA SER A 361 -5.52 -23.07 3.33
C SER A 361 -5.36 -24.24 2.35
N LYS A 362 -4.27 -25.02 2.45
CA LYS A 362 -4.06 -26.24 1.64
C LYS A 362 -5.18 -27.27 1.77
N HIS A 363 -5.79 -27.35 2.97
CA HIS A 363 -6.87 -28.29 3.24
C HIS A 363 -8.14 -28.01 2.44
N TYR A 364 -8.35 -26.77 2.01
CA TYR A 364 -9.54 -26.34 1.28
C TYR A 364 -9.48 -26.64 -0.22
N VAL A 365 -8.25 -26.83 -0.74
CA VAL A 365 -7.99 -27.06 -2.16
C VAL A 365 -8.37 -28.50 -2.55
N LYS A 366 -9.17 -28.64 -3.60
CA LYS A 366 -9.47 -29.93 -4.23
C LYS A 366 -8.22 -30.53 -4.89
N GLN A 367 -8.26 -31.84 -5.18
CA GLN A 367 -7.32 -32.44 -6.13
C GLN A 367 -7.36 -31.68 -7.46
N GLU A 368 -6.21 -31.46 -8.07
CA GLU A 368 -5.98 -30.66 -9.29
C GLU A 368 -6.39 -29.18 -9.14
N GLY A 369 -6.74 -28.74 -7.93
CA GLY A 369 -7.07 -27.33 -7.64
C GLY A 369 -5.83 -26.45 -7.49
N ILE A 370 -6.06 -25.13 -7.49
CA ILE A 370 -5.04 -24.09 -7.42
C ILE A 370 -5.06 -23.41 -6.06
N LEU A 371 -3.87 -23.21 -5.47
CA LEU A 371 -3.64 -22.38 -4.31
C LEU A 371 -2.79 -21.19 -4.73
N MET A 372 -3.37 -19.98 -4.66
CA MET A 372 -2.68 -18.73 -4.93
C MET A 372 -2.20 -18.12 -3.63
N TYR A 373 -0.92 -17.82 -3.54
CA TYR A 373 -0.34 -17.07 -2.43
C TYR A 373 0.11 -15.70 -2.93
N SER A 374 -0.26 -14.62 -2.26
CA SER A 374 0.16 -13.27 -2.65
C SER A 374 0.43 -12.35 -1.46
N THR A 375 1.35 -11.41 -1.65
CA THR A 375 1.69 -10.36 -0.67
C THR A 375 2.03 -9.06 -1.38
N CYS A 376 1.78 -7.93 -0.71
CA CYS A 376 2.27 -6.61 -1.14
C CYS A 376 3.62 -6.25 -0.46
N THR A 377 4.47 -7.23 -0.20
CA THR A 377 5.83 -7.04 0.32
C THR A 377 6.88 -7.62 -0.62
N ILE A 378 8.11 -7.17 -0.46
CA ILE A 378 9.27 -7.69 -1.19
C ILE A 378 10.24 -8.45 -0.28
N ASP A 379 9.91 -8.64 1.00
CA ASP A 379 10.78 -9.40 1.91
C ASP A 379 10.75 -10.90 1.57
N LYS A 380 11.91 -11.47 1.30
CA LYS A 380 12.03 -12.88 0.90
C LYS A 380 11.61 -13.88 1.97
N ARG A 381 11.60 -13.48 3.26
CA ARG A 381 11.11 -14.33 4.38
C ARG A 381 9.61 -14.53 4.29
N GLU A 382 8.89 -13.47 3.91
CA GLU A 382 7.44 -13.46 3.74
C GLU A 382 7.00 -14.12 2.42
N ASN A 383 7.88 -14.19 1.44
CA ASN A 383 7.61 -14.60 0.06
C ASN A 383 8.19 -15.98 -0.24
N ILE A 384 9.31 -16.00 -0.99
CA ILE A 384 9.87 -17.25 -1.52
C ILE A 384 10.25 -18.26 -0.42
N LYS A 385 10.72 -17.81 0.75
CA LYS A 385 11.05 -18.72 1.84
C LYS A 385 9.85 -19.44 2.44
N ASN A 386 8.69 -18.78 2.53
CA ASN A 386 7.45 -19.42 2.93
C ASN A 386 7.00 -20.46 1.89
N ILE A 387 7.14 -20.16 0.61
CA ILE A 387 6.81 -21.10 -0.48
C ILE A 387 7.75 -22.30 -0.50
N GLU A 388 9.05 -22.08 -0.36
CA GLU A 388 10.04 -23.16 -0.29
C GLU A 388 9.79 -24.08 0.90
N LYS A 389 9.49 -23.51 2.08
CA LYS A 389 9.11 -24.28 3.26
C LYS A 389 7.85 -25.09 3.02
N PHE A 390 6.81 -24.47 2.47
CA PHE A 390 5.53 -25.13 2.17
C PHE A 390 5.70 -26.31 1.23
N LEU A 391 6.44 -26.17 0.13
CA LEU A 391 6.69 -27.24 -0.83
C LEU A 391 7.57 -28.38 -0.26
N LYS A 392 8.43 -28.05 0.70
CA LYS A 392 9.23 -29.07 1.41
C LYS A 392 8.34 -29.95 2.29
N GLU A 393 7.34 -29.36 2.95
CA GLU A 393 6.45 -30.03 3.91
C GLU A 393 5.22 -30.65 3.23
N ASN A 394 4.81 -30.18 2.04
CA ASN A 394 3.60 -30.61 1.32
C ASN A 394 3.97 -31.11 -0.08
N LYS A 395 4.29 -32.41 -0.21
CA LYS A 395 4.76 -33.04 -1.45
C LYS A 395 3.65 -33.26 -2.50
N ASP A 396 2.41 -33.12 -2.09
CA ASP A 396 1.22 -33.11 -2.94
C ASP A 396 0.97 -31.77 -3.63
N PHE A 397 1.81 -30.76 -3.39
CA PHE A 397 1.78 -29.48 -4.10
C PHE A 397 3.03 -29.26 -4.94
N SER A 398 2.86 -28.60 -6.09
CA SER A 398 3.94 -28.12 -6.95
C SER A 398 3.66 -26.69 -7.44
N LEU A 399 4.70 -25.95 -7.81
CA LEU A 399 4.52 -24.66 -8.48
C LEU A 399 3.98 -24.88 -9.90
N GLU A 400 3.01 -24.08 -10.31
CA GLU A 400 2.45 -24.04 -11.65
C GLU A 400 2.80 -22.72 -12.33
N SER A 401 3.22 -22.75 -13.59
CA SER A 401 3.63 -21.58 -14.36
C SER A 401 2.54 -20.50 -14.36
N ILE A 402 2.96 -19.23 -14.27
CA ILE A 402 2.09 -18.06 -14.43
C ILE A 402 2.28 -17.52 -15.84
N SER A 403 1.19 -17.45 -16.58
CA SER A 403 1.14 -16.79 -17.89
C SER A 403 0.35 -15.49 -17.76
N LEU A 404 0.93 -14.38 -18.20
CA LEU A 404 0.31 -13.07 -18.21
C LEU A 404 0.11 -12.60 -19.64
N LYS A 405 -1.13 -12.32 -20.02
CA LYS A 405 -1.44 -11.76 -21.34
C LYS A 405 -1.14 -10.27 -21.36
N ASN A 406 -0.56 -9.80 -22.47
CA ASN A 406 -0.31 -8.38 -22.71
C ASN A 406 0.42 -7.67 -21.53
N SER A 407 1.42 -8.34 -20.93
CA SER A 407 2.19 -7.80 -19.81
C SER A 407 3.69 -7.77 -20.11
N ILE A 408 4.34 -6.66 -19.75
CA ILE A 408 5.80 -6.51 -19.78
C ILE A 408 6.47 -7.19 -18.58
N VAL A 409 5.69 -7.60 -17.59
CA VAL A 409 6.23 -8.24 -16.37
C VAL A 409 6.75 -9.63 -16.72
N LYS A 410 8.02 -9.83 -16.41
CA LYS A 410 8.69 -11.13 -16.64
C LYS A 410 8.25 -12.11 -15.56
N THR A 411 7.57 -13.16 -15.97
CA THR A 411 7.30 -14.32 -15.12
C THR A 411 8.54 -15.21 -15.06
N ARG A 412 8.85 -15.73 -13.88
CA ARG A 412 9.84 -16.78 -13.75
C ARG A 412 9.19 -18.11 -14.16
N GLU A 413 9.95 -19.00 -14.83
CA GLU A 413 9.45 -20.30 -15.32
C GLU A 413 8.86 -21.21 -14.22
N ASN A 414 9.11 -20.87 -12.96
CA ASN A 414 8.80 -21.69 -11.80
C ASN A 414 7.50 -21.29 -11.06
N GLY A 415 6.55 -20.62 -11.70
CA GLY A 415 5.26 -20.31 -11.07
C GLY A 415 5.30 -19.21 -10.00
N VAL A 416 6.36 -18.41 -9.96
CA VAL A 416 6.55 -17.29 -9.05
C VAL A 416 6.66 -15.99 -9.84
N LEU A 417 5.91 -14.99 -9.42
CA LEU A 417 6.00 -13.61 -9.91
C LEU A 417 6.46 -12.70 -8.77
N GLU A 418 7.56 -11.99 -8.98
CA GLU A 418 8.08 -10.99 -8.06
C GLU A 418 8.25 -9.66 -8.79
N ILE A 419 7.63 -8.61 -8.27
CA ILE A 419 7.70 -7.24 -8.78
C ILE A 419 8.41 -6.40 -7.73
N LEU A 420 9.50 -5.76 -8.12
CA LEU A 420 10.21 -4.84 -7.24
C LEU A 420 9.84 -3.38 -7.59
N PRO A 421 9.71 -2.50 -6.58
CA PRO A 421 9.17 -1.15 -6.79
C PRO A 421 10.09 -0.20 -7.56
N ASP A 422 11.33 -0.61 -7.86
CA ASP A 422 12.29 0.11 -8.71
C ASP A 422 12.31 -0.39 -10.16
N GLU A 423 11.59 -1.47 -10.49
CA GLU A 423 11.56 -2.06 -11.84
C GLU A 423 10.38 -1.58 -12.68
N TYR A 424 9.25 -1.36 -12.02
CA TYR A 424 8.01 -0.93 -12.66
C TYR A 424 7.40 0.25 -11.91
N SER A 425 6.48 0.96 -12.55
CA SER A 425 5.84 2.13 -11.94
C SER A 425 4.72 1.78 -10.93
N CYS A 426 4.46 0.49 -10.68
CA CYS A 426 3.49 -0.03 -9.72
C CYS A 426 4.12 -0.34 -8.35
N ASP A 427 3.31 -0.88 -7.45
CA ASP A 427 3.75 -1.37 -6.15
C ASP A 427 4.61 -2.65 -6.27
N GLY A 428 5.49 -2.86 -5.29
CA GLY A 428 6.19 -4.13 -5.14
C GLY A 428 5.23 -5.23 -4.70
N PHE A 429 5.31 -6.41 -5.33
CA PHE A 429 4.33 -7.46 -5.14
C PHE A 429 4.94 -8.85 -5.35
N PHE A 430 4.33 -9.87 -4.71
CA PHE A 430 4.71 -11.26 -4.88
C PHE A 430 3.48 -12.13 -5.10
N ILE A 431 3.56 -13.07 -6.05
CA ILE A 431 2.53 -14.07 -6.33
C ILE A 431 3.21 -15.42 -6.52
N ALA A 432 2.68 -16.47 -5.89
CA ALA A 432 3.02 -17.86 -6.20
C ALA A 432 1.74 -18.64 -6.53
N LYS A 433 1.76 -19.37 -7.63
CA LYS A 433 0.71 -20.25 -8.08
C LYS A 433 1.10 -21.69 -7.80
N LEU A 434 0.36 -22.36 -6.94
CA LEU A 434 0.58 -23.73 -6.50
C LEU A 434 -0.56 -24.61 -7.00
N LYS A 435 -0.24 -25.80 -7.47
CA LYS A 435 -1.22 -26.80 -7.88
C LYS A 435 -1.17 -28.00 -6.95
N LYS A 436 -2.31 -28.45 -6.48
CA LYS A 436 -2.43 -29.72 -5.73
C LYS A 436 -2.41 -30.88 -6.73
N MET A 437 -1.45 -31.77 -6.57
CA MET A 437 -1.26 -32.91 -7.46
C MET A 437 -2.27 -34.02 -7.13
N GLU A 438 -2.58 -34.88 -8.10
CA GLU A 438 -3.32 -36.10 -7.83
C GLU A 438 -2.54 -37.01 -6.89
N GLU A 439 -3.25 -37.62 -5.93
CA GLU A 439 -2.65 -38.71 -5.14
C GLU A 439 -2.26 -39.83 -6.11
N LYS A 440 -0.97 -40.12 -6.19
CA LYS A 440 -0.52 -41.31 -6.91
C LYS A 440 -0.97 -42.52 -6.09
N CYS A 441 -1.98 -43.25 -6.61
CA CYS A 441 -2.39 -44.55 -6.09
C CYS A 441 -1.20 -45.54 -6.07
#